data_64b82b6ee5922a0815ba3c0c25fa13db
#
_entry.id   64b82b6ee5922a0815ba3c0c25fa13db
#
_cell.length_a   1.000
_cell.length_b   1.000
_cell.length_c   1.000
_cell.angle_alpha   90.00
_cell.angle_beta   90.00
_cell.angle_gamma   90.00
#
_symmetry.space_group_name_H-M   'P 1'
#
loop_
_entity.id
_entity.type
_entity.pdbx_description
1 polymer ?
#
loop_
_entity_poly.entity_id
_entity_poly.type
_entity_poly.pdbx_seq_one_letter_code
_entity_poly.pdbx_strand_id
1 'polypeptide(L)'
;MKVLSFTFLALVLSVTAVSAQRNVTPAIDRDPLLEADALHNLDVAWQAFGPARKAYKQVLGRFEETYAAYPEFSKIDEFLYLAGMSSYYLSKNEGKQEVNLKIEREREKYDPQRLRENAVAYLSMMLERNPESKYRENAEKVIKELKPDE
;
A
#
# COMPACT_ATOMS: atom_id res chain seq x y z
N MET A 1 -23.87 53.77 40.70
CA MET A 1 -23.07 52.54 40.65
C MET A 1 -23.80 51.38 39.92
N LYS A 2 -24.39 51.61 38.74
CA LYS A 2 -25.14 50.53 38.00
C LYS A 2 -24.67 50.38 36.54
N VAL A 3 -23.65 51.08 36.14
CA VAL A 3 -23.15 51.10 34.75
C VAL A 3 -21.92 50.23 34.55
N LEU A 4 -21.23 49.81 35.63
CA LEU A 4 -20.00 49.02 35.57
C LEU A 4 -20.24 47.49 35.38
N SER A 5 -21.44 47.00 35.66
CA SER A 5 -21.77 45.57 35.54
C SER A 5 -22.11 45.13 34.09
N PHE A 6 -22.50 46.05 33.22
CA PHE A 6 -22.91 45.69 31.86
C PHE A 6 -21.75 45.55 30.89
N THR A 7 -20.64 46.25 31.14
CA THR A 7 -19.44 46.18 30.29
C THR A 7 -18.60 44.91 30.49
N PHE A 8 -18.73 44.27 31.66
CA PHE A 8 -18.01 43.01 31.92
C PHE A 8 -18.66 41.78 31.31
N LEU A 9 -19.97 41.81 31.06
CA LEU A 9 -20.69 40.74 30.42
C LEU A 9 -20.50 40.66 28.90
N ALA A 10 -20.20 41.81 28.27
CA ALA A 10 -19.96 41.85 26.82
C ALA A 10 -18.57 41.34 26.43
N LEU A 11 -17.59 41.36 27.34
CA LEU A 11 -16.22 40.93 27.08
C LEU A 11 -16.04 39.38 27.17
N VAL A 12 -16.93 38.68 27.85
CA VAL A 12 -16.82 37.22 28.03
C VAL A 12 -17.43 36.44 26.85
N LEU A 13 -18.25 37.05 26.03
CA LEU A 13 -18.91 36.40 24.89
C LEU A 13 -18.08 36.41 23.59
N SER A 14 -16.92 37.06 23.55
CA SER A 14 -16.11 37.16 22.35
C SER A 14 -14.96 36.14 22.23
N VAL A 15 -14.81 35.17 23.16
CA VAL A 15 -13.68 34.22 23.17
C VAL A 15 -14.04 32.83 22.64
N THR A 16 -15.28 32.55 22.26
CA THR A 16 -15.68 31.20 21.87
C THR A 16 -15.79 30.94 20.34
N ALA A 17 -15.26 31.84 19.51
CA ALA A 17 -15.35 31.71 18.04
C ALA A 17 -14.06 31.30 17.32
N VAL A 18 -13.08 30.69 18.01
CA VAL A 18 -11.82 30.26 17.37
C VAL A 18 -11.55 28.79 17.69
N SER A 19 -12.31 27.88 17.12
CA SER A 19 -11.93 26.45 17.08
C SER A 19 -12.77 25.64 16.12
N ALA A 20 -13.09 26.15 14.95
CA ALA A 20 -13.72 25.36 13.88
C ALA A 20 -12.95 25.46 12.56
N GLN A 21 -11.61 25.51 12.63
CA GLN A 21 -10.81 25.07 11.50
C GLN A 21 -10.77 23.53 11.56
N ARG A 22 -11.80 22.89 10.99
CA ARG A 22 -11.65 21.50 10.56
C ARG A 22 -10.42 21.46 9.68
N ASN A 23 -9.39 20.73 10.10
CA ASN A 23 -8.36 20.26 9.19
C ASN A 23 -9.05 19.34 8.19
N VAL A 24 -9.63 19.94 7.15
CA VAL A 24 -10.10 19.21 5.98
C VAL A 24 -8.83 18.79 5.28
N THR A 25 -8.38 17.56 5.53
CA THR A 25 -7.39 16.92 4.65
C THR A 25 -7.97 17.03 3.25
N PRO A 26 -7.28 17.67 2.29
CA PRO A 26 -7.80 17.78 0.93
C PRO A 26 -8.16 16.37 0.45
N ALA A 27 -9.39 16.18 -0.01
CA ALA A 27 -9.76 14.93 -0.67
C ALA A 27 -8.80 14.74 -1.84
N ILE A 28 -8.08 13.61 -1.88
CA ILE A 28 -7.24 13.28 -3.03
C ILE A 28 -8.20 13.19 -4.22
N ASP A 29 -8.04 14.11 -5.18
CA ASP A 29 -8.81 14.11 -6.42
C ASP A 29 -8.28 12.96 -7.29
N ARG A 30 -8.98 11.83 -7.25
CA ARG A 30 -8.61 10.62 -7.99
C ARG A 30 -9.22 10.66 -9.38
N ASP A 31 -8.39 10.45 -10.40
CA ASP A 31 -8.86 10.30 -11.79
C ASP A 31 -9.68 9.01 -11.91
N PRO A 32 -10.99 9.10 -12.26
CA PRO A 32 -11.86 7.91 -12.34
C PRO A 32 -11.40 6.87 -13.38
N LEU A 33 -10.74 7.29 -14.47
CA LEU A 33 -10.24 6.37 -15.49
C LEU A 33 -9.03 5.60 -14.98
N LEU A 34 -8.07 6.30 -14.38
CA LEU A 34 -6.90 5.65 -13.79
C LEU A 34 -7.31 4.72 -12.63
N GLU A 35 -8.30 5.13 -11.83
CA GLU A 35 -8.83 4.30 -10.76
C GLU A 35 -9.47 3.01 -11.29
N ALA A 36 -10.25 3.10 -12.39
CA ALA A 36 -10.89 1.94 -13.01
C ALA A 36 -9.85 0.97 -13.61
N ASP A 37 -8.83 1.50 -14.29
CA ASP A 37 -7.74 0.69 -14.86
C ASP A 37 -6.91 0.00 -13.75
N ALA A 38 -6.62 0.71 -12.68
CA ALA A 38 -5.92 0.17 -11.52
C ALA A 38 -6.73 -0.94 -10.82
N LEU A 39 -8.05 -0.77 -10.68
CA LEU A 39 -8.96 -1.80 -10.16
C LEU A 39 -8.95 -3.05 -11.04
N HIS A 40 -9.02 -2.88 -12.36
CA HIS A 40 -8.94 -4.01 -13.29
C HIS A 40 -7.60 -4.76 -13.15
N ASN A 41 -6.49 -4.04 -13.09
CA ASN A 41 -5.17 -4.63 -12.90
C ASN A 41 -5.05 -5.39 -11.57
N LEU A 42 -5.64 -4.85 -10.49
CA LEU A 42 -5.70 -5.52 -9.19
C LEU A 42 -6.49 -6.83 -9.25
N ASP A 43 -7.65 -6.84 -9.93
CA ASP A 43 -8.46 -8.06 -10.11
C ASP A 43 -7.68 -9.13 -10.89
N VAL A 44 -7.00 -8.73 -11.97
CA VAL A 44 -6.14 -9.64 -12.75
C VAL A 44 -4.99 -10.17 -11.89
N ALA A 45 -4.40 -9.33 -11.05
CA ALA A 45 -3.34 -9.73 -10.13
C ALA A 45 -3.84 -10.75 -9.08
N TRP A 46 -5.02 -10.55 -8.50
CA TRP A 46 -5.65 -11.53 -7.59
C TRP A 46 -5.90 -12.90 -8.27
N GLN A 47 -6.41 -12.89 -9.50
CA GLN A 47 -6.61 -14.12 -10.26
C GLN A 47 -5.28 -14.82 -10.55
N ALA A 48 -4.23 -14.07 -10.86
CA ALA A 48 -2.88 -14.60 -11.10
C ALA A 48 -2.25 -15.16 -9.82
N PHE A 49 -2.47 -14.51 -8.68
CA PHE A 49 -1.95 -14.90 -7.36
C PHE A 49 -2.61 -16.18 -6.84
N GLY A 50 -3.87 -16.41 -7.17
CA GLY A 50 -4.70 -17.49 -6.65
C GLY A 50 -4.07 -18.88 -6.77
N PRO A 51 -4.53 -19.86 -5.95
CA PRO A 51 -3.89 -21.18 -5.80
C PRO A 51 -3.88 -21.99 -7.09
N ALA A 52 -4.85 -21.74 -7.99
CA ALA A 52 -4.91 -22.40 -9.28
C ALA A 52 -3.82 -21.96 -10.26
N ARG A 53 -3.45 -20.67 -10.24
CA ARG A 53 -2.50 -20.09 -11.21
C ARG A 53 -1.10 -19.93 -10.65
N LYS A 54 -0.94 -19.39 -9.42
CA LYS A 54 0.35 -19.09 -8.79
C LYS A 54 1.35 -18.40 -9.76
N ALA A 55 0.81 -17.44 -10.53
CA ALA A 55 1.53 -16.76 -11.60
C ALA A 55 2.16 -15.45 -11.06
N TYR A 56 3.09 -15.58 -10.13
CA TYR A 56 3.65 -14.47 -9.35
C TYR A 56 4.40 -13.44 -10.20
N LYS A 57 5.06 -13.84 -11.29
CA LYS A 57 5.66 -12.88 -12.25
C LYS A 57 4.60 -11.96 -12.86
N GLN A 58 3.42 -12.50 -13.17
CA GLN A 58 2.31 -11.71 -13.72
C GLN A 58 1.79 -10.72 -12.68
N VAL A 59 1.69 -11.12 -11.41
CA VAL A 59 1.31 -10.20 -10.32
C VAL A 59 2.27 -9.02 -10.24
N LEU A 60 3.59 -9.29 -10.22
CA LEU A 60 4.61 -8.24 -10.18
C LEU A 60 4.53 -7.31 -11.38
N GLY A 61 4.31 -7.85 -12.59
CA GLY A 61 4.15 -7.03 -13.78
C GLY A 61 2.95 -6.08 -13.69
N ARG A 62 1.80 -6.57 -13.23
CA ARG A 62 0.61 -5.73 -13.05
C ARG A 62 0.78 -4.68 -11.94
N PHE A 63 1.46 -5.04 -10.86
CA PHE A 63 1.80 -4.08 -9.81
C PHE A 63 2.72 -2.98 -10.32
N GLU A 64 3.82 -3.33 -10.99
CA GLU A 64 4.79 -2.38 -11.53
C GLU A 64 4.12 -1.39 -12.51
N GLU A 65 3.28 -1.89 -13.41
CA GLU A 65 2.49 -1.10 -14.35
C GLU A 65 1.59 -0.08 -13.63
N THR A 66 0.80 -0.56 -12.66
CA THR A 66 -0.14 0.28 -11.92
C THR A 66 0.59 1.27 -11.02
N TYR A 67 1.62 0.84 -10.30
CA TYR A 67 2.35 1.70 -9.38
C TYR A 67 3.10 2.82 -10.10
N ALA A 68 3.62 2.54 -11.30
CA ALA A 68 4.29 3.55 -12.12
C ALA A 68 3.31 4.58 -12.71
N ALA A 69 2.11 4.13 -13.10
CA ALA A 69 1.10 5.00 -13.72
C ALA A 69 0.26 5.76 -12.69
N TYR A 70 -0.07 5.13 -11.56
CA TYR A 70 -1.01 5.67 -10.59
C TYR A 70 -0.70 5.22 -9.14
N PRO A 71 0.33 5.79 -8.50
CA PRO A 71 0.76 5.43 -7.13
C PRO A 71 -0.27 5.81 -6.06
N GLU A 72 -1.22 6.71 -6.38
CA GLU A 72 -2.30 7.16 -5.47
C GLU A 72 -3.58 6.31 -5.59
N PHE A 73 -3.50 5.16 -6.24
CA PHE A 73 -4.59 4.20 -6.34
C PHE A 73 -5.21 3.89 -4.97
N SER A 74 -6.55 3.89 -4.90
CA SER A 74 -7.27 3.76 -3.63
C SER A 74 -7.00 2.46 -2.86
N LYS A 75 -6.66 1.38 -3.59
CA LYS A 75 -6.33 0.06 -3.03
C LYS A 75 -4.87 -0.32 -3.24
N ILE A 76 -3.98 0.66 -3.25
CA ILE A 76 -2.56 0.41 -3.47
C ILE A 76 -1.94 -0.45 -2.35
N ASP A 77 -2.46 -0.37 -1.12
CA ASP A 77 -2.06 -1.23 -0.01
C ASP A 77 -2.33 -2.71 -0.29
N GLU A 78 -3.49 -3.02 -0.87
CA GLU A 78 -3.84 -4.38 -1.29
C GLU A 78 -2.93 -4.89 -2.42
N PHE A 79 -2.58 -4.01 -3.35
CA PHE A 79 -1.64 -4.35 -4.42
C PHE A 79 -0.21 -4.53 -3.92
N LEU A 80 0.24 -3.69 -2.97
CA LEU A 80 1.52 -3.84 -2.27
C LEU A 80 1.62 -5.19 -1.54
N TYR A 81 0.53 -5.62 -0.89
CA TYR A 81 0.47 -6.95 -0.29
C TYR A 81 0.69 -8.06 -1.32
N LEU A 82 -0.03 -8.02 -2.44
CA LEU A 82 0.14 -9.02 -3.52
C LEU A 82 1.56 -9.02 -4.09
N ALA A 83 2.14 -7.85 -4.30
CA ALA A 83 3.51 -7.72 -4.80
C ALA A 83 4.54 -8.27 -3.82
N GLY A 84 4.39 -7.93 -2.52
CA GLY A 84 5.25 -8.43 -1.46
C GLY A 84 5.20 -9.96 -1.32
N MET A 85 4.00 -10.53 -1.26
CA MET A 85 3.80 -11.98 -1.19
C MET A 85 4.29 -12.70 -2.45
N SER A 86 4.10 -12.11 -3.63
CA SER A 86 4.60 -12.69 -4.88
C SER A 86 6.13 -12.69 -4.94
N SER A 87 6.78 -11.62 -4.49
CA SER A 87 8.23 -11.54 -4.35
C SER A 87 8.75 -12.61 -3.37
N TYR A 88 8.10 -12.76 -2.23
CA TYR A 88 8.43 -13.78 -1.24
C TYR A 88 8.37 -15.21 -1.82
N TYR A 89 7.27 -15.57 -2.47
CA TYR A 89 7.14 -16.89 -3.07
C TYR A 89 8.14 -17.13 -4.21
N LEU A 90 8.36 -16.15 -5.08
CA LEU A 90 9.36 -16.27 -6.14
C LEU A 90 10.78 -16.40 -5.59
N SER A 91 11.11 -15.73 -4.47
CA SER A 91 12.43 -15.85 -3.83
C SER A 91 12.72 -17.27 -3.33
N LYS A 92 11.65 -18.05 -3.07
CA LYS A 92 11.71 -19.46 -2.66
C LYS A 92 11.56 -20.41 -3.84
N ASN A 93 11.56 -19.87 -5.07
CA ASN A 93 11.29 -20.60 -6.31
C ASN A 93 9.93 -21.34 -6.31
N GLU A 94 8.93 -20.72 -5.66
CA GLU A 94 7.57 -21.21 -5.64
C GLU A 94 6.76 -20.58 -6.79
N GLY A 95 5.74 -21.30 -7.26
CA GLY A 95 4.85 -20.81 -8.32
C GLY A 95 4.89 -21.69 -9.56
N LYS A 96 4.06 -21.32 -10.57
CA LYS A 96 3.96 -22.05 -11.83
C LYS A 96 4.68 -21.36 -12.99
N GLN A 97 5.29 -20.21 -12.75
CA GLN A 97 6.07 -19.47 -13.73
C GLN A 97 7.55 -19.59 -13.37
N GLU A 98 8.26 -20.47 -14.02
CA GLU A 98 9.69 -20.66 -13.80
C GLU A 98 10.49 -19.39 -14.16
N VAL A 99 11.51 -19.07 -13.36
CA VAL A 99 12.48 -18.03 -13.65
C VAL A 99 13.56 -18.64 -14.54
N ASN A 100 13.71 -18.10 -15.76
CA ASN A 100 14.76 -18.55 -16.67
C ASN A 100 16.08 -17.84 -16.36
N LEU A 101 16.89 -18.43 -15.49
CA LEU A 101 18.20 -17.89 -15.07
C LEU A 101 19.23 -17.79 -16.21
N LYS A 102 18.98 -18.39 -17.38
CA LYS A 102 19.84 -18.26 -18.57
C LYS A 102 19.61 -16.92 -19.28
N ILE A 103 18.47 -16.30 -19.07
CA ILE A 103 18.15 -14.97 -19.59
C ILE A 103 18.61 -13.94 -18.58
N GLU A 104 19.61 -13.13 -18.94
CA GLU A 104 20.23 -12.14 -18.05
C GLU A 104 19.18 -11.20 -17.42
N ARG A 105 18.27 -10.65 -18.23
CA ARG A 105 17.18 -9.79 -17.75
C ARG A 105 16.28 -10.46 -16.69
N GLU A 106 15.97 -11.77 -16.85
CA GLU A 106 15.17 -12.50 -15.86
C GLU A 106 15.97 -12.79 -14.60
N ARG A 107 17.23 -13.18 -14.76
CA ARG A 107 18.14 -13.42 -13.64
C ARG A 107 18.33 -12.18 -12.78
N GLU A 108 18.50 -11.01 -13.37
CA GLU A 108 18.62 -9.75 -12.65
C GLU A 108 17.30 -9.32 -11.99
N LYS A 109 16.18 -9.43 -12.73
CA LYS A 109 14.86 -9.02 -12.24
C LYS A 109 14.35 -9.89 -11.08
N TYR A 110 14.59 -11.19 -11.17
CA TYR A 110 14.08 -12.20 -10.24
C TYR A 110 15.20 -12.85 -9.41
N ASP A 111 16.27 -12.10 -9.15
CA ASP A 111 17.30 -12.53 -8.21
C ASP A 111 16.68 -12.81 -6.82
N PRO A 112 16.97 -13.98 -6.21
CA PRO A 112 16.33 -14.37 -4.95
C PRO A 112 16.57 -13.40 -3.80
N GLN A 113 17.76 -12.78 -3.72
CA GLN A 113 18.07 -11.81 -2.68
C GLN A 113 17.26 -10.52 -2.90
N ARG A 114 17.27 -10.01 -4.13
CA ARG A 114 16.49 -8.83 -4.51
C ARG A 114 14.99 -9.05 -4.29
N LEU A 115 14.48 -10.25 -4.58
CA LEU A 115 13.08 -10.59 -4.33
C LEU A 115 12.74 -10.59 -2.84
N ARG A 116 13.64 -11.05 -1.95
CA ARG A 116 13.45 -10.96 -0.49
C ARG A 116 13.42 -9.51 -0.01
N GLU A 117 14.34 -8.69 -0.50
CA GLU A 117 14.38 -7.26 -0.18
C GLU A 117 13.11 -6.54 -0.65
N ASN A 118 12.64 -6.82 -1.88
CA ASN A 118 11.39 -6.30 -2.40
C ASN A 118 10.18 -6.76 -1.59
N ALA A 119 10.15 -8.03 -1.15
CA ALA A 119 9.07 -8.54 -0.31
C ALA A 119 8.96 -7.74 0.99
N VAL A 120 10.08 -7.54 1.68
CA VAL A 120 10.11 -6.73 2.91
C VAL A 120 9.68 -5.30 2.63
N ALA A 121 10.22 -4.66 1.58
CA ALA A 121 9.90 -3.28 1.25
C ALA A 121 8.40 -3.09 0.95
N TYR A 122 7.81 -3.91 0.09
CA TYR A 122 6.40 -3.79 -0.28
C TYR A 122 5.46 -4.09 0.89
N LEU A 123 5.75 -5.11 1.70
CA LEU A 123 4.94 -5.44 2.87
C LEU A 123 5.05 -4.35 3.96
N SER A 124 6.22 -3.77 4.19
CA SER A 124 6.39 -2.64 5.10
C SER A 124 5.62 -1.41 4.61
N MET A 125 5.73 -1.05 3.33
CA MET A 125 4.95 0.05 2.75
C MET A 125 3.44 -0.18 2.87
N MET A 126 2.98 -1.42 2.73
CA MET A 126 1.56 -1.77 2.92
C MET A 126 1.12 -1.51 4.37
N LEU A 127 1.92 -1.93 5.36
CA LEU A 127 1.64 -1.72 6.77
C LEU A 127 1.64 -0.23 7.17
N GLU A 128 2.56 0.56 6.60
CA GLU A 128 2.62 2.00 6.81
C GLU A 128 1.38 2.72 6.25
N ARG A 129 0.93 2.32 5.06
CA ARG A 129 -0.25 2.93 4.41
C ARG A 129 -1.57 2.51 5.04
N ASN A 130 -1.66 1.27 5.49
CA ASN A 130 -2.87 0.73 6.11
C ASN A 130 -2.54 -0.19 7.30
N PRO A 131 -2.29 0.38 8.50
CA PRO A 131 -1.98 -0.39 9.70
C PRO A 131 -3.09 -1.36 10.13
N GLU A 132 -4.35 -1.08 9.75
CA GLU A 132 -5.53 -1.90 10.06
C GLU A 132 -5.87 -2.89 8.93
N SER A 133 -4.95 -3.11 7.99
CA SER A 133 -5.17 -4.04 6.88
C SER A 133 -5.47 -5.45 7.38
N LYS A 134 -6.46 -6.09 6.77
CA LYS A 134 -6.77 -7.52 7.01
C LYS A 134 -5.60 -8.47 6.68
N TYR A 135 -4.59 -7.97 5.96
CA TYR A 135 -3.38 -8.73 5.59
C TYR A 135 -2.21 -8.52 6.54
N ARG A 136 -2.37 -7.68 7.56
CA ARG A 136 -1.31 -7.28 8.50
C ARG A 136 -0.57 -8.48 9.10
N GLU A 137 -1.29 -9.42 9.69
CA GLU A 137 -0.70 -10.57 10.37
C GLU A 137 0.20 -11.40 9.42
N ASN A 138 -0.27 -11.64 8.19
CA ASN A 138 0.51 -12.36 7.19
C ASN A 138 1.75 -11.58 6.75
N ALA A 139 1.63 -10.26 6.58
CA ALA A 139 2.75 -9.41 6.20
C ALA A 139 3.83 -9.38 7.28
N GLU A 140 3.45 -9.15 8.55
CA GLU A 140 4.36 -9.14 9.69
C GLU A 140 5.09 -10.48 9.85
N LYS A 141 4.39 -11.59 9.65
CA LYS A 141 4.99 -12.94 9.67
C LYS A 141 6.08 -13.11 8.62
N VAL A 142 5.80 -12.69 7.38
CA VAL A 142 6.78 -12.81 6.28
C VAL A 142 7.97 -11.86 6.50
N ILE A 143 7.73 -10.64 6.94
CA ILE A 143 8.81 -9.68 7.25
C ILE A 143 9.72 -10.27 8.34
N LYS A 144 9.13 -10.81 9.42
CA LYS A 144 9.90 -11.45 10.51
C LYS A 144 10.68 -12.68 10.04
N GLU A 145 10.15 -13.47 9.12
CA GLU A 145 10.87 -14.62 8.54
C GLU A 145 12.08 -14.16 7.72
N LEU A 146 11.95 -13.05 6.98
CA LEU A 146 13.01 -12.53 6.11
C LEU A 146 14.06 -11.68 6.85
N LYS A 147 13.69 -11.12 8.00
CA LYS A 147 14.55 -10.31 8.89
C LYS A 147 14.46 -10.82 10.33
N PRO A 148 15.06 -11.97 10.64
CA PRO A 148 14.91 -12.59 11.96
C PRO A 148 15.61 -11.83 13.11
N ASP A 149 16.52 -10.91 12.82
CA ASP A 149 17.40 -10.22 13.80
C ASP A 149 16.99 -8.74 14.04
N GLU A 150 15.88 -8.27 13.51
CA GLU A 150 15.26 -6.97 13.83
C GLU A 150 13.94 -7.22 14.62
#